data_1d36a3579a53430c3c20b36bdc3efd42
#
_entry.id   1d36a3579a53430c3c20b36bdc3efd42
#
_cell.length_a   1.000
_cell.length_b   1.000
_cell.length_c   1.000
_cell.angle_alpha   90.00
_cell.angle_beta   90.00
_cell.angle_gamma   90.00
#
_symmetry.space_group_name_H-M   'P 1'
#
loop_
_entity.id
_entity.type
_entity.pdbx_description
1 polymer ?
#
loop_
_entity_poly.entity_id
_entity_poly.type
_entity_poly.pdbx_seq_one_letter_code
_entity_poly.pdbx_strand_id
1 'polypeptide(L)'
;MSVGDLGATSFFPSKNLGGMGDSGLVTTSADALADRARILRVHGMQPKYYHREIGANFRMDPLQAALLHLKLPHLPEYNCARAGNANFYHTALKGKTGIAENRPGVEATAKILLPVDFSGQGIWNQFTLRVTGGRRDALKAFLTARKIGCEIYYPIPLHRQECFASAGYRGGDSVPISEQLSAEVLSIPIFPELAPDQRQWVADSLADFAAGKTE
;
A
#
# COMPACT_ATOMS: atom_id res chain seq x y z
N MET A 1 -4.49 -7.40 15.88
CA MET A 1 -4.14 -8.38 14.83
C MET A 1 -4.06 -9.76 15.48
N SER A 2 -5.21 -10.39 15.69
CA SER A 2 -5.35 -11.58 16.54
C SER A 2 -6.29 -12.63 15.91
N VAL A 3 -6.49 -12.57 14.59
CA VAL A 3 -7.37 -13.53 13.91
C VAL A 3 -6.62 -14.80 13.54
N GLY A 4 -5.31 -14.71 13.24
CA GLY A 4 -4.45 -15.86 12.96
C GLY A 4 -3.52 -16.17 14.13
N ASP A 5 -2.71 -17.22 13.98
CA ASP A 5 -1.71 -17.63 14.98
C ASP A 5 -0.59 -16.59 15.15
N LEU A 6 -0.23 -15.93 14.06
CA LEU A 6 0.77 -14.86 14.01
C LEU A 6 0.24 -13.67 13.18
N GLY A 7 0.47 -12.45 13.66
CA GLY A 7 0.28 -11.22 12.91
C GLY A 7 1.62 -10.58 12.58
N ALA A 8 1.79 -10.05 11.36
CA ALA A 8 2.97 -9.29 10.96
C ALA A 8 2.57 -7.89 10.52
N THR A 9 3.31 -6.89 11.01
CA THR A 9 3.09 -5.47 10.68
C THR A 9 4.39 -4.84 10.22
N SER A 10 4.32 -4.08 9.15
CA SER A 10 5.45 -3.30 8.64
C SER A 10 5.40 -1.88 9.20
N PHE A 11 6.57 -1.39 9.60
CA PHE A 11 6.83 0.01 9.93
C PHE A 11 7.78 0.65 8.92
N PHE A 12 7.80 0.16 7.69
CA PHE A 12 8.55 0.80 6.61
C PHE A 12 8.19 2.29 6.53
N PRO A 13 9.12 3.21 6.19
CA PRO A 13 8.91 4.66 6.30
C PRO A 13 7.63 5.23 5.67
N SER A 14 7.14 4.62 4.59
CA SER A 14 5.90 5.05 3.90
C SER A 14 4.60 4.52 4.53
N LYS A 15 4.67 3.72 5.61
CA LYS A 15 3.48 3.22 6.30
C LYS A 15 2.81 4.32 7.13
N ASN A 16 1.51 4.16 7.44
CA ASN A 16 0.78 5.12 8.29
C ASN A 16 1.48 5.34 9.64
N LEU A 17 2.04 4.27 10.22
CA LEU A 17 3.00 4.32 11.30
C LEU A 17 4.36 3.85 10.75
N GLY A 18 5.14 4.76 10.21
CA GLY A 18 6.45 4.48 9.61
C GLY A 18 7.62 4.89 10.51
N GLY A 19 8.65 4.06 10.57
CA GLY A 19 9.95 4.39 11.17
C GLY A 19 10.79 5.28 10.26
N MET A 20 12.05 5.54 10.63
CA MET A 20 13.07 6.20 9.79
C MET A 20 13.90 5.21 8.97
N GLY A 21 13.55 3.93 9.01
CA GLY A 21 14.19 2.84 8.29
C GLY A 21 13.36 1.56 8.41
N ASP A 22 13.88 0.46 7.86
CA ASP A 22 13.22 -0.83 7.87
C ASP A 22 12.95 -1.31 9.28
N SER A 23 11.71 -1.63 9.56
CA SER A 23 11.26 -2.15 10.85
C SER A 23 9.89 -2.82 10.73
N GLY A 24 9.56 -3.66 11.70
CA GLY A 24 8.30 -4.37 11.74
C GLY A 24 8.03 -4.99 13.11
N LEU A 25 6.85 -5.57 13.26
CA LEU A 25 6.39 -6.20 14.47
C LEU A 25 5.72 -7.54 14.13
N VAL A 26 6.03 -8.55 14.93
CA VAL A 26 5.29 -9.81 14.95
C VAL A 26 4.49 -9.88 16.26
N THR A 27 3.22 -10.25 16.15
CA THR A 27 2.31 -10.42 17.30
C THR A 27 1.72 -11.82 17.31
N THR A 28 1.50 -12.38 18.49
CA THR A 28 0.80 -13.66 18.70
C THR A 28 0.18 -13.69 20.09
N SER A 29 -0.88 -14.47 20.24
CA SER A 29 -1.48 -14.78 21.56
C SER A 29 -0.92 -16.10 22.15
N ALA A 30 -0.06 -16.83 21.42
CA ALA A 30 0.51 -18.10 21.87
C ALA A 30 1.93 -17.88 22.39
N ASP A 31 2.16 -18.13 23.69
CA ASP A 31 3.46 -17.91 24.35
C ASP A 31 4.58 -18.70 23.66
N ALA A 32 4.32 -19.94 23.29
CA ALA A 32 5.31 -20.79 22.60
C ALA A 32 5.78 -20.19 21.27
N LEU A 33 4.87 -19.56 20.50
CA LEU A 33 5.23 -18.86 19.26
C LEU A 33 5.98 -17.57 19.53
N ALA A 34 5.60 -16.84 20.58
CA ALA A 34 6.29 -15.62 21.00
C ALA A 34 7.74 -15.93 21.41
N ASP A 35 7.96 -16.99 22.20
CA ASP A 35 9.29 -17.40 22.63
C ASP A 35 10.15 -17.87 21.47
N ARG A 36 9.59 -18.64 20.56
CA ARG A 36 10.30 -19.08 19.37
C ARG A 36 10.68 -17.89 18.47
N ALA A 37 9.77 -16.92 18.25
CA ALA A 37 10.06 -15.70 17.50
C ALA A 37 11.19 -14.88 18.15
N ARG A 38 11.23 -14.79 19.50
CA ARG A 38 12.31 -14.12 20.24
C ARG A 38 13.66 -14.80 20.04
N ILE A 39 13.71 -16.12 19.99
CA ILE A 39 14.93 -16.89 19.72
C ILE A 39 15.40 -16.69 18.28
N LEU A 40 14.50 -16.86 17.31
CA LEU A 40 14.82 -16.75 15.87
C LEU A 40 15.34 -15.36 15.49
N ARG A 41 14.80 -14.27 16.07
CA ARG A 41 15.22 -12.90 15.77
C ARG A 41 16.64 -12.55 16.23
N VAL A 42 17.27 -13.41 17.05
CA VAL A 42 18.62 -13.27 17.59
C VAL A 42 19.50 -14.47 17.23
N HIS A 43 19.46 -14.87 15.97
CA HIS A 43 20.27 -15.95 15.41
C HIS A 43 20.00 -17.34 16.02
N GLY A 44 18.80 -17.59 16.54
CA GLY A 44 18.45 -18.86 17.17
C GLY A 44 19.16 -19.11 18.51
N MET A 45 19.64 -18.05 19.19
CA MET A 45 20.42 -18.16 20.44
C MET A 45 19.52 -18.34 21.67
N GLN A 46 19.82 -19.38 22.45
CA GLN A 46 19.30 -19.55 23.82
C GLN A 46 20.10 -20.63 24.56
N PRO A 47 20.88 -20.30 25.63
CA PRO A 47 21.26 -18.97 26.09
C PRO A 47 22.19 -18.26 25.11
N LYS A 48 22.67 -17.04 25.44
CA LYS A 48 23.58 -16.25 24.61
C LYS A 48 24.78 -17.07 24.16
N TYR A 49 25.09 -17.02 22.84
CA TYR A 49 26.15 -17.74 22.13
C TYR A 49 25.90 -19.27 21.91
N TYR A 50 24.77 -19.79 22.37
CA TYR A 50 24.41 -21.17 22.07
C TYR A 50 23.23 -21.18 21.07
N HIS A 51 23.49 -21.56 19.82
CA HIS A 51 22.52 -21.53 18.74
C HIS A 51 21.78 -22.86 18.66
N ARG A 52 20.51 -22.86 19.05
CA ARG A 52 19.63 -24.05 19.05
C ARG A 52 18.86 -24.21 17.76
N GLU A 53 18.60 -23.10 17.06
CA GLU A 53 17.87 -23.06 15.80
C GLU A 53 18.60 -22.16 14.81
N ILE A 54 18.32 -22.32 13.51
CA ILE A 54 18.80 -21.40 12.48
C ILE A 54 17.90 -20.16 12.51
N GLY A 55 18.45 -19.03 12.87
CA GLY A 55 17.80 -17.75 12.89
C GLY A 55 18.65 -16.68 12.22
N ALA A 56 18.23 -15.42 12.32
CA ALA A 56 18.95 -14.29 11.74
C ALA A 56 18.90 -13.06 12.66
N ASN A 57 19.50 -11.97 12.23
CA ASN A 57 19.34 -10.68 12.89
C ASN A 57 18.04 -10.01 12.38
N PHE A 58 16.94 -10.25 13.09
CA PHE A 58 15.63 -9.62 12.84
C PHE A 58 15.25 -8.67 14.00
N ARG A 59 16.24 -8.00 14.58
CA ARG A 59 16.02 -7.05 15.67
C ARG A 59 15.65 -5.69 15.10
N MET A 60 14.71 -5.01 15.75
CA MET A 60 14.48 -3.58 15.55
C MET A 60 15.50 -2.80 16.39
N ASP A 61 16.13 -1.78 15.80
CA ASP A 61 16.97 -0.87 16.56
C ASP A 61 16.17 -0.10 17.62
N PRO A 62 16.68 0.05 18.86
CA PRO A 62 16.00 0.81 19.90
C PRO A 62 15.64 2.25 19.50
N LEU A 63 16.45 2.89 18.66
CA LEU A 63 16.16 4.23 18.11
C LEU A 63 14.89 4.23 17.25
N GLN A 64 14.71 3.21 16.40
CA GLN A 64 13.48 3.04 15.62
C GLN A 64 12.27 2.80 16.50
N ALA A 65 12.42 1.96 17.53
CA ALA A 65 11.34 1.69 18.49
C ALA A 65 10.93 2.96 19.26
N ALA A 66 11.89 3.76 19.70
CA ALA A 66 11.65 5.04 20.38
C ALA A 66 10.90 6.03 19.48
N LEU A 67 11.30 6.16 18.22
CA LEU A 67 10.63 7.00 17.24
C LEU A 67 9.19 6.56 16.99
N LEU A 68 8.97 5.26 16.79
CA LEU A 68 7.63 4.70 16.59
C LEU A 68 6.74 4.92 17.80
N HIS A 69 7.30 4.81 19.02
CA HIS A 69 6.59 5.08 20.27
C HIS A 69 6.13 6.54 20.36
N LEU A 70 6.96 7.49 19.92
CA LEU A 70 6.59 8.91 19.86
C LEU A 70 5.50 9.19 18.81
N LYS A 71 5.51 8.49 17.67
CA LYS A 71 4.54 8.66 16.59
C LYS A 71 3.20 7.95 16.85
N LEU A 72 3.20 6.87 17.62
CA LEU A 72 2.02 6.03 17.83
C LEU A 72 0.80 6.79 18.35
N PRO A 73 0.90 7.72 19.32
CA PRO A 73 -0.25 8.52 19.79
C PRO A 73 -0.90 9.36 18.68
N HIS A 74 -0.16 9.75 17.66
CA HIS A 74 -0.64 10.57 16.53
C HIS A 74 -1.24 9.73 15.37
N LEU A 75 -1.14 8.40 15.42
CA LEU A 75 -1.64 7.54 14.35
C LEU A 75 -3.14 7.73 14.04
N PRO A 76 -4.04 7.92 15.02
CA PRO A 76 -5.45 8.21 14.74
C PRO A 76 -5.65 9.52 13.96
N GLU A 77 -4.87 10.55 14.25
CA GLU A 77 -4.88 11.84 13.56
C GLU A 77 -4.40 11.68 12.11
N TYR A 78 -3.30 10.96 11.88
CA TYR A 78 -2.80 10.67 10.54
C TYR A 78 -3.82 9.89 9.69
N ASN A 79 -4.46 8.89 10.27
CA ASN A 79 -5.50 8.12 9.57
C ASN A 79 -6.72 8.99 9.24
N CYS A 80 -7.14 9.89 10.14
CA CYS A 80 -8.23 10.82 9.92
C CYS A 80 -7.90 11.79 8.77
N ALA A 81 -6.69 12.35 8.74
CA ALA A 81 -6.24 13.22 7.66
C ALA A 81 -6.22 12.52 6.29
N ARG A 82 -5.73 11.26 6.25
CA ARG A 82 -5.78 10.42 5.03
C ARG A 82 -7.21 10.16 4.57
N ALA A 83 -8.12 9.84 5.49
CA ALA A 83 -9.55 9.67 5.18
C ALA A 83 -10.17 10.97 4.65
N GLY A 84 -9.80 12.13 5.21
CA GLY A 84 -10.20 13.45 4.72
C GLY A 84 -9.73 13.71 3.28
N ASN A 85 -8.49 13.35 2.95
CA ASN A 85 -7.96 13.45 1.60
C ASN A 85 -8.67 12.50 0.62
N ALA A 86 -8.98 11.26 1.04
CA ALA A 86 -9.76 10.32 0.23
C ALA A 86 -11.16 10.85 -0.07
N ASN A 87 -11.86 11.36 0.95
CA ASN A 87 -13.18 11.97 0.80
C ASN A 87 -13.15 13.18 -0.14
N PHE A 88 -12.08 13.98 -0.06
CA PHE A 88 -11.88 15.08 -0.98
C PHE A 88 -11.80 14.60 -2.43
N TYR A 89 -10.97 13.58 -2.72
CA TYR A 89 -10.87 13.02 -4.08
C TYR A 89 -12.21 12.48 -4.58
N HIS A 90 -12.94 11.74 -3.76
CA HIS A 90 -14.27 11.26 -4.11
C HIS A 90 -15.22 12.41 -4.46
N THR A 91 -15.22 13.48 -3.66
CA THR A 91 -16.09 14.64 -3.88
C THR A 91 -15.71 15.44 -5.12
N ALA A 92 -14.43 15.76 -5.27
CA ALA A 92 -13.90 16.57 -6.37
C ALA A 92 -14.01 15.89 -7.74
N LEU A 93 -13.95 14.56 -7.76
CA LEU A 93 -13.98 13.74 -8.97
C LEU A 93 -15.37 13.16 -9.29
N LYS A 94 -16.33 13.30 -8.38
CA LYS A 94 -17.71 12.84 -8.60
C LYS A 94 -18.32 13.53 -9.82
N GLY A 95 -18.86 12.72 -10.74
CA GLY A 95 -19.53 13.19 -11.94
C GLY A 95 -18.60 13.74 -13.03
N LYS A 96 -17.29 13.69 -12.85
CA LYS A 96 -16.33 14.05 -13.91
C LYS A 96 -16.36 13.00 -15.02
N THR A 97 -16.33 13.45 -16.27
CA THR A 97 -16.36 12.58 -17.46
C THR A 97 -15.23 11.56 -17.42
N GLY A 98 -15.56 10.29 -17.64
CA GLY A 98 -14.59 9.20 -17.67
C GLY A 98 -14.06 8.77 -16.29
N ILE A 99 -14.61 9.28 -15.20
CA ILE A 99 -14.26 8.89 -13.82
C ILE A 99 -15.50 8.33 -13.11
N ALA A 100 -15.33 7.19 -12.42
CA ALA A 100 -16.38 6.56 -11.64
C ALA A 100 -15.81 5.85 -10.41
N GLU A 101 -16.66 5.42 -9.49
CA GLU A 101 -16.28 4.50 -8.42
C GLU A 101 -16.09 3.08 -8.97
N ASN A 102 -15.12 2.35 -8.42
CA ASN A 102 -14.83 0.97 -8.80
C ASN A 102 -15.93 0.01 -8.30
N ARG A 103 -17.01 -0.08 -9.05
CA ARG A 103 -18.14 -0.96 -8.78
C ARG A 103 -18.38 -1.92 -9.95
N PRO A 104 -18.96 -3.11 -9.73
CA PRO A 104 -19.24 -4.04 -10.81
C PRO A 104 -20.01 -3.39 -11.96
N GLY A 105 -19.58 -3.64 -13.20
CA GLY A 105 -20.23 -3.19 -14.42
C GLY A 105 -19.86 -1.76 -14.90
N VAL A 106 -19.00 -1.04 -14.18
CA VAL A 106 -18.61 0.35 -14.52
C VAL A 106 -17.37 0.42 -15.42
N GLU A 107 -16.58 -0.64 -15.49
CA GLU A 107 -15.31 -0.71 -16.23
C GLU A 107 -15.43 -0.40 -17.73
N ALA A 108 -16.57 -0.69 -18.33
CA ALA A 108 -16.79 -0.49 -19.77
C ALA A 108 -16.87 0.99 -20.18
N THR A 109 -17.20 1.89 -19.26
CA THR A 109 -17.52 3.29 -19.55
C THR A 109 -16.56 4.29 -18.94
N ALA A 110 -15.85 3.92 -17.88
CA ALA A 110 -14.93 4.79 -17.18
C ALA A 110 -13.47 4.54 -17.57
N LYS A 111 -12.66 5.60 -17.66
CA LYS A 111 -11.21 5.54 -17.88
C LYS A 111 -10.45 5.38 -16.57
N ILE A 112 -10.95 5.98 -15.49
CA ILE A 112 -10.37 5.97 -14.15
C ILE A 112 -11.46 5.52 -13.16
N LEU A 113 -11.14 4.52 -12.36
CA LEU A 113 -12.01 4.00 -11.31
C LEU A 113 -11.40 4.32 -9.94
N LEU A 114 -12.17 5.01 -9.11
CA LEU A 114 -11.79 5.37 -7.74
C LEU A 114 -12.02 4.18 -6.80
N PRO A 115 -11.13 3.93 -5.82
CA PRO A 115 -11.32 2.86 -4.84
C PRO A 115 -12.58 3.11 -4.00
N VAL A 116 -13.26 2.05 -3.57
CA VAL A 116 -14.44 2.12 -2.70
C VAL A 116 -14.10 1.48 -1.36
N ASP A 117 -14.35 2.21 -0.27
CA ASP A 117 -14.29 1.66 1.08
C ASP A 117 -15.67 1.12 1.48
N PHE A 118 -15.86 -0.19 1.35
CA PHE A 118 -17.11 -0.86 1.73
C PHE A 118 -17.28 -1.00 3.25
N SER A 119 -16.21 -0.87 4.02
CA SER A 119 -16.22 -1.01 5.47
C SER A 119 -16.49 0.31 6.20
N GLY A 120 -16.19 1.43 5.55
CA GLY A 120 -16.15 2.75 6.19
C GLY A 120 -15.00 2.91 7.19
N GLN A 121 -14.04 1.97 7.23
CA GLN A 121 -12.92 1.94 8.18
C GLN A 121 -11.55 2.02 7.47
N GLY A 122 -11.52 2.45 6.23
CA GLY A 122 -10.30 2.56 5.43
C GLY A 122 -9.29 3.54 6.05
N ILE A 123 -8.08 3.04 6.33
CA ILE A 123 -6.97 3.86 6.86
C ILE A 123 -6.14 4.53 5.75
N TRP A 124 -6.45 4.26 4.52
CA TRP A 124 -5.92 4.91 3.31
C TRP A 124 -4.40 5.04 3.30
N ASN A 125 -3.69 3.94 3.53
CA ASN A 125 -2.23 3.93 3.35
C ASN A 125 -1.87 4.31 1.91
N GLN A 126 -2.68 3.87 0.96
CA GLN A 126 -2.61 4.20 -0.46
C GLN A 126 -4.01 4.55 -0.98
N PHE A 127 -4.10 5.46 -1.94
CA PHE A 127 -5.30 5.71 -2.73
C PHE A 127 -5.04 5.19 -4.14
N THR A 128 -5.45 3.95 -4.39
CA THR A 128 -5.11 3.22 -5.61
C THR A 128 -6.25 3.25 -6.60
N LEU A 129 -6.01 3.90 -7.72
CA LEU A 129 -6.91 3.96 -8.87
C LEU A 129 -6.79 2.67 -9.70
N ARG A 130 -7.86 2.31 -10.44
CA ARG A 130 -7.75 1.45 -11.61
C ARG A 130 -7.89 2.31 -12.88
N VAL A 131 -6.97 2.14 -13.81
CA VAL A 131 -6.93 2.89 -15.07
C VAL A 131 -7.17 1.91 -16.22
N THR A 132 -8.37 1.93 -16.77
CA THR A 132 -8.84 0.93 -17.73
C THR A 132 -8.30 1.17 -19.14
N GLY A 133 -8.42 0.16 -20.01
CA GLY A 133 -8.13 0.28 -21.44
C GLY A 133 -6.65 0.54 -21.76
N GLY A 134 -5.72 -0.01 -20.96
CA GLY A 134 -4.29 0.10 -21.21
C GLY A 134 -3.70 1.51 -21.04
N ARG A 135 -4.39 2.41 -20.34
CA ARG A 135 -4.01 3.83 -20.20
C ARG A 135 -3.19 4.14 -18.94
N ARG A 136 -2.92 3.15 -18.07
CA ARG A 136 -2.23 3.33 -16.79
C ARG A 136 -0.87 4.02 -16.95
N ASP A 137 -0.05 3.58 -17.89
CA ASP A 137 1.29 4.14 -18.11
C ASP A 137 1.23 5.55 -18.69
N ALA A 138 0.25 5.81 -19.57
CA ALA A 138 0.00 7.15 -20.09
C ALA A 138 -0.43 8.13 -18.96
N LEU A 139 -1.31 7.70 -18.05
CA LEU A 139 -1.67 8.50 -16.87
C LEU A 139 -0.46 8.73 -15.97
N LYS A 140 0.36 7.70 -15.71
CA LYS A 140 1.58 7.85 -14.90
C LYS A 140 2.52 8.90 -15.53
N ALA A 141 2.76 8.84 -16.83
CA ALA A 141 3.58 9.82 -17.53
C ALA A 141 3.00 11.23 -17.45
N PHE A 142 1.69 11.38 -17.64
CA PHE A 142 0.99 12.66 -17.55
C PHE A 142 1.09 13.30 -16.16
N LEU A 143 0.87 12.51 -15.09
CA LEU A 143 1.01 12.99 -13.71
C LEU A 143 2.46 13.35 -13.38
N THR A 144 3.42 12.55 -13.85
CA THR A 144 4.87 12.81 -13.66
C THR A 144 5.29 14.12 -14.34
N ALA A 145 4.81 14.39 -15.55
CA ALA A 145 5.07 15.66 -16.24
C ALA A 145 4.54 16.88 -15.46
N ARG A 146 3.44 16.71 -14.71
CA ARG A 146 2.85 17.71 -13.82
C ARG A 146 3.46 17.72 -12.41
N LYS A 147 4.58 17.00 -12.22
CA LYS A 147 5.30 16.86 -10.93
C LYS A 147 4.45 16.26 -9.79
N ILE A 148 3.49 15.42 -10.15
CA ILE A 148 2.69 14.65 -9.21
C ILE A 148 3.33 13.28 -9.05
N GLY A 149 3.81 12.97 -7.83
CA GLY A 149 4.36 11.65 -7.49
C GLY A 149 3.26 10.59 -7.53
N CYS A 150 3.49 9.50 -8.23
CA CYS A 150 2.57 8.36 -8.28
C CYS A 150 3.35 7.06 -8.48
N GLU A 151 2.79 5.93 -8.00
CA GLU A 151 3.52 4.66 -8.02
C GLU A 151 2.59 3.47 -8.31
N ILE A 152 3.17 2.42 -8.89
CA ILE A 152 2.47 1.18 -9.24
C ILE A 152 2.75 0.11 -8.19
N TYR A 153 1.74 -0.28 -7.44
CA TYR A 153 1.82 -1.33 -6.43
C TYR A 153 0.87 -2.49 -6.79
N TYR A 154 1.30 -3.52 -7.58
CA TYR A 154 2.64 -3.76 -8.11
C TYR A 154 2.57 -4.09 -9.62
N PRO A 155 3.63 -3.85 -10.42
CA PRO A 155 3.57 -4.01 -11.89
C PRO A 155 3.53 -5.48 -12.34
N ILE A 156 4.00 -6.40 -11.50
CA ILE A 156 4.01 -7.84 -11.77
C ILE A 156 3.32 -8.55 -10.59
N PRO A 157 2.29 -9.38 -10.85
CA PRO A 157 1.65 -10.15 -9.79
C PRO A 157 2.63 -11.18 -9.20
N LEU A 158 2.48 -11.48 -7.91
CA LEU A 158 3.45 -12.26 -7.15
C LEU A 158 3.73 -13.64 -7.79
N HIS A 159 2.70 -14.34 -8.28
CA HIS A 159 2.82 -15.65 -8.92
C HIS A 159 3.56 -15.62 -10.28
N ARG A 160 3.78 -14.43 -10.86
CA ARG A 160 4.56 -14.22 -12.10
C ARG A 160 5.96 -13.72 -11.85
N GLN A 161 6.38 -13.56 -10.60
CA GLN A 161 7.75 -13.14 -10.29
C GLN A 161 8.75 -14.23 -10.66
N GLU A 162 9.85 -13.84 -11.30
CA GLU A 162 10.88 -14.75 -11.83
C GLU A 162 11.49 -15.67 -10.75
N CYS A 163 11.64 -15.16 -9.53
CA CYS A 163 12.18 -15.93 -8.40
C CYS A 163 11.32 -17.16 -8.06
N PHE A 164 10.02 -17.13 -8.27
CA PHE A 164 9.17 -18.29 -8.03
C PHE A 164 9.27 -19.34 -9.15
N ALA A 165 9.48 -18.90 -10.39
CA ALA A 165 9.71 -19.84 -11.50
C ALA A 165 11.04 -20.61 -11.30
N SER A 166 12.12 -19.92 -10.89
CA SER A 166 13.42 -20.54 -10.61
C SER A 166 13.40 -21.45 -9.37
N ALA A 167 12.54 -21.20 -8.40
CA ALA A 167 12.34 -22.06 -7.22
C ALA A 167 11.47 -23.31 -7.51
N GLY A 168 11.10 -23.55 -8.75
CA GLY A 168 10.26 -24.70 -9.16
C GLY A 168 8.76 -24.49 -8.86
N TYR A 169 8.38 -23.34 -8.34
CA TYR A 169 6.96 -22.97 -8.25
C TYR A 169 6.44 -22.70 -9.66
N ARG A 170 5.71 -23.67 -10.17
CA ARG A 170 4.98 -23.49 -11.42
C ARG A 170 3.71 -22.75 -11.09
N GLY A 171 3.73 -21.42 -11.12
CA GLY A 171 2.54 -20.58 -11.13
C GLY A 171 1.70 -20.88 -12.36
N GLY A 172 1.23 -22.12 -12.48
CA GLY A 172 0.55 -22.64 -13.67
C GLY A 172 -0.88 -22.16 -13.77
N ASP A 173 -1.46 -21.76 -12.66
CA ASP A 173 -2.84 -21.32 -12.65
C ASP A 173 -2.91 -19.82 -12.94
N SER A 174 -3.72 -19.47 -13.93
CA SER A 174 -4.06 -18.09 -14.23
C SER A 174 -4.77 -17.48 -13.02
N VAL A 175 -4.29 -16.31 -12.58
CA VAL A 175 -4.96 -15.49 -11.55
C VAL A 175 -5.42 -14.20 -12.25
N PRO A 176 -6.48 -14.28 -13.07
CA PRO A 176 -6.81 -13.25 -14.06
C PRO A 176 -7.10 -11.89 -13.43
N ILE A 177 -7.72 -11.85 -12.26
CA ILE A 177 -8.00 -10.59 -11.55
C ILE A 177 -6.69 -9.93 -11.09
N SER A 178 -5.74 -10.69 -10.54
CA SER A 178 -4.45 -10.16 -10.11
C SER A 178 -3.62 -9.66 -11.30
N GLU A 179 -3.64 -10.40 -12.41
CA GLU A 179 -2.96 -10.02 -13.65
C GLU A 179 -3.54 -8.73 -14.24
N GLN A 180 -4.87 -8.64 -14.30
CA GLN A 180 -5.57 -7.43 -14.73
C GLN A 180 -5.23 -6.22 -13.85
N LEU A 181 -5.34 -6.37 -12.52
CA LEU A 181 -5.05 -5.28 -11.58
C LEU A 181 -3.59 -4.81 -11.68
N SER A 182 -2.63 -5.71 -11.86
CA SER A 182 -1.22 -5.31 -12.05
C SER A 182 -1.01 -4.43 -13.30
N ALA A 183 -1.84 -4.60 -14.33
CA ALA A 183 -1.81 -3.76 -15.52
C ALA A 183 -2.56 -2.43 -15.36
N GLU A 184 -3.49 -2.32 -14.41
CA GLU A 184 -4.41 -1.20 -14.28
C GLU A 184 -4.17 -0.28 -13.08
N VAL A 185 -3.51 -0.77 -12.02
CA VAL A 185 -3.39 -0.01 -10.76
C VAL A 185 -2.36 1.12 -10.82
N LEU A 186 -2.71 2.26 -10.20
CA LEU A 186 -1.83 3.41 -10.00
C LEU A 186 -2.20 4.11 -8.70
N SER A 187 -1.26 4.28 -7.79
CA SER A 187 -1.47 4.98 -6.51
C SER A 187 -1.08 6.44 -6.63
N ILE A 188 -1.94 7.33 -6.12
CA ILE A 188 -1.75 8.78 -6.10
C ILE A 188 -1.49 9.28 -4.66
N PRO A 189 -1.01 10.52 -4.47
CA PRO A 189 -0.71 11.08 -3.15
C PRO A 189 -1.92 11.06 -2.21
N ILE A 190 -1.70 10.61 -0.96
CA ILE A 190 -2.74 10.50 0.08
C ILE A 190 -2.18 10.77 1.49
N PHE A 191 -0.93 11.19 1.65
CA PHE A 191 -0.27 11.38 2.93
C PHE A 191 -0.98 12.46 3.80
N PRO A 192 -0.85 12.41 5.14
CA PRO A 192 -1.60 13.27 6.06
C PRO A 192 -1.38 14.76 5.82
N GLU A 193 -0.15 15.16 5.49
CA GLU A 193 0.28 16.54 5.32
C GLU A 193 0.00 17.12 3.92
N LEU A 194 -0.74 16.38 3.07
CA LEU A 194 -1.06 16.83 1.71
C LEU A 194 -1.89 18.12 1.76
N ALA A 195 -1.29 19.21 1.27
CA ALA A 195 -1.90 20.54 1.31
C ALA A 195 -3.14 20.65 0.41
N PRO A 196 -4.09 21.56 0.72
CA PRO A 196 -5.33 21.72 -0.05
C PRO A 196 -5.11 22.00 -1.53
N ASP A 197 -4.16 22.84 -1.88
CA ASP A 197 -3.78 23.17 -3.26
C ASP A 197 -3.14 21.99 -3.98
N GLN A 198 -2.31 21.20 -3.28
CA GLN A 198 -1.70 20.00 -3.85
C GLN A 198 -2.76 18.93 -4.18
N ARG A 199 -3.68 18.63 -3.26
CA ARG A 199 -4.74 17.65 -3.54
C ARG A 199 -5.71 18.14 -4.63
N GLN A 200 -5.98 19.46 -4.70
CA GLN A 200 -6.77 20.03 -5.79
C GLN A 200 -6.06 19.85 -7.14
N TRP A 201 -4.75 20.12 -7.20
CA TRP A 201 -3.93 19.91 -8.39
C TRP A 201 -3.95 18.46 -8.87
N VAL A 202 -3.88 17.50 -7.95
CA VAL A 202 -4.02 16.07 -8.28
C VAL A 202 -5.39 15.76 -8.87
N ALA A 203 -6.47 16.26 -8.24
CA ALA A 203 -7.83 16.04 -8.72
C ALA A 203 -8.09 16.65 -10.10
N ASP A 204 -7.64 17.89 -10.33
CA ASP A 204 -7.77 18.57 -11.61
C ASP A 204 -6.99 17.84 -12.71
N SER A 205 -5.79 17.37 -12.40
CA SER A 205 -4.97 16.59 -13.34
C SER A 205 -5.63 15.27 -13.75
N LEU A 206 -6.26 14.57 -12.81
CA LEU A 206 -7.02 13.35 -13.11
C LEU A 206 -8.23 13.64 -14.00
N ALA A 207 -8.96 14.73 -13.71
CA ALA A 207 -10.11 15.15 -14.51
C ALA A 207 -9.70 15.56 -15.92
N ASP A 208 -8.59 16.29 -16.09
CA ASP A 208 -8.03 16.68 -17.37
C ASP A 208 -7.65 15.46 -18.22
N PHE A 209 -6.91 14.52 -17.65
CA PHE A 209 -6.56 13.28 -18.34
C PHE A 209 -7.79 12.46 -18.76
N ALA A 210 -8.77 12.31 -17.87
CA ALA A 210 -10.01 11.60 -18.18
C ALA A 210 -10.81 12.28 -19.30
N ALA A 211 -10.81 13.61 -19.36
CA ALA A 211 -11.42 14.39 -20.42
C ALA A 211 -10.64 14.36 -21.75
N GLY A 212 -9.42 13.79 -21.77
CA GLY A 212 -8.59 13.71 -22.98
C GLY A 212 -7.72 14.94 -23.24
N LYS A 213 -7.50 15.79 -22.23
CA LYS A 213 -6.54 16.89 -22.34
C LYS A 213 -5.12 16.34 -22.23
N THR A 214 -4.22 16.79 -23.09
CA THR A 214 -2.83 16.29 -23.22
C THR A 214 -1.77 17.30 -22.78
N GLU A 215 -2.19 18.48 -22.32
CA GLU A 215 -1.31 19.55 -21.82
C GLU A 215 -1.54 19.83 -20.33
#